data_d48368846dc5c160c2451d47a24b1d0a
#
_entry.id   d48368846dc5c160c2451d47a24b1d0a
#
_cell.length_a   1.000
_cell.length_b   1.000
_cell.length_c   1.000
_cell.angle_alpha   90.00
_cell.angle_beta   90.00
_cell.angle_gamma   90.00
#
_symmetry.space_group_name_H-M   'P 1'
#
loop_
_entity.id
_entity.type
_entity.pdbx_description
1 polymer ?
#
loop_
_entity_poly.entity_id
_entity_poly.type
_entity_poly.pdbx_seq_one_letter_code
_entity_poly.pdbx_strand_id
1 'polypeptide(L)'
;FWEKFYEPAIRRAAGLGSLSGKPDPSTYDKGFLHCDVLIIGGGPAGLSAALEAGRANLKVIIADDDFLFGGRLNSENFIIDGQISSEWAKKSVEELSNMSNVRIMPRTSIYGSFDHGVFGGLEIKYNNYKDQIDKPRQILWKIYTKFAIICTGSTERSIAFGNNDRPGIMLSGAIRS
;
A
#
# COMPACT_ATOMS: atom_id res chain seq x y z
N PHE A 1 -22.61 14.03 -35.25
CA PHE A 1 -22.09 15.35 -34.84
C PHE A 1 -21.50 15.31 -33.43
N TRP A 2 -22.07 14.51 -32.45
CA TRP A 2 -21.62 14.50 -31.07
C TRP A 2 -20.14 14.12 -30.94
N GLU A 3 -19.75 12.94 -31.42
CA GLU A 3 -18.39 12.39 -31.27
C GLU A 3 -17.31 13.19 -32.04
N LYS A 4 -17.72 13.85 -33.15
CA LYS A 4 -16.77 14.54 -34.03
C LYS A 4 -16.54 16.00 -33.69
N PHE A 5 -17.52 16.66 -33.07
CA PHE A 5 -17.47 18.11 -32.83
C PHE A 5 -17.65 18.47 -31.35
N TYR A 6 -18.73 18.01 -30.73
CA TYR A 6 -19.07 18.44 -29.38
C TYR A 6 -18.18 17.77 -28.31
N GLU A 7 -17.97 16.48 -28.38
CA GLU A 7 -17.14 15.75 -27.42
C GLU A 7 -15.69 16.27 -27.38
N PRO A 8 -14.97 16.43 -28.52
CA PRO A 8 -13.63 17.01 -28.51
C PRO A 8 -13.55 18.44 -27.99
N ALA A 9 -14.56 19.26 -28.26
CA ALA A 9 -14.64 20.65 -27.78
C ALA A 9 -14.84 20.67 -26.26
N ILE A 10 -15.77 19.87 -25.74
CA ILE A 10 -16.06 19.76 -24.31
C ILE A 10 -14.85 19.16 -23.58
N ARG A 11 -14.24 18.10 -24.12
CA ARG A 11 -13.05 17.48 -23.55
C ARG A 11 -11.90 18.48 -23.41
N ARG A 12 -11.66 19.30 -24.42
CA ARG A 12 -10.64 20.35 -24.39
C ARG A 12 -10.98 21.43 -23.37
N ALA A 13 -12.21 21.89 -23.33
CA ALA A 13 -12.68 22.92 -22.39
C ALA A 13 -12.61 22.41 -20.92
N ALA A 14 -12.91 21.15 -20.71
CA ALA A 14 -12.85 20.50 -19.39
C ALA A 14 -11.41 20.13 -18.95
N GLY A 15 -10.40 20.33 -19.79
CA GLY A 15 -9.01 20.00 -19.45
C GLY A 15 -8.73 18.51 -19.29
N LEU A 16 -9.56 17.62 -19.86
CA LEU A 16 -9.43 16.16 -19.72
C LEU A 16 -8.22 15.56 -20.46
N GLY A 17 -7.48 16.37 -21.21
CA GLY A 17 -6.32 15.92 -21.97
C GLY A 17 -6.67 14.97 -23.11
N SER A 18 -5.65 14.36 -23.67
CA SER A 18 -5.79 13.32 -24.70
C SER A 18 -4.83 12.17 -24.42
N LEU A 19 -5.24 10.95 -24.75
CA LEU A 19 -4.35 9.80 -24.72
C LEU A 19 -3.21 9.99 -25.70
N SER A 20 -1.98 9.65 -25.29
CA SER A 20 -0.79 9.81 -26.12
C SER A 20 -0.80 8.93 -27.38
N GLY A 21 -1.58 7.83 -27.35
CA GLY A 21 -1.58 6.79 -28.40
C GLY A 21 -0.25 6.05 -28.55
N LYS A 22 0.76 6.37 -27.75
CA LYS A 22 2.06 5.68 -27.75
C LYS A 22 1.98 4.40 -26.93
N PRO A 23 2.68 3.33 -27.34
CA PRO A 23 2.78 2.13 -26.53
C PRO A 23 3.46 2.45 -25.18
N ASP A 24 3.08 1.72 -24.14
CA ASP A 24 3.76 1.82 -22.83
C ASP A 24 5.15 1.21 -22.94
N PRO A 25 6.23 1.96 -22.71
CA PRO A 25 7.60 1.45 -22.75
C PRO A 25 8.00 0.66 -21.50
N SER A 26 7.12 0.59 -20.49
CA SER A 26 7.40 -0.10 -19.22
C SER A 26 7.44 -1.62 -19.43
N THR A 27 8.29 -2.28 -18.65
CA THR A 27 8.31 -3.74 -18.53
C THR A 27 7.56 -4.18 -17.27
N TYR A 28 6.97 -5.36 -17.32
CA TYR A 28 6.17 -5.94 -16.25
C TYR A 28 6.63 -7.38 -16.03
N ASP A 29 6.60 -7.82 -14.78
CA ASP A 29 7.00 -9.17 -14.40
C ASP A 29 5.94 -9.83 -13.52
N LYS A 30 6.08 -11.14 -13.33
CA LYS A 30 5.25 -11.95 -12.45
C LYS A 30 6.09 -12.99 -11.74
N GLY A 31 5.74 -13.28 -10.50
CA GLY A 31 6.49 -14.24 -9.70
C GLY A 31 5.64 -14.94 -8.64
N PHE A 32 6.28 -15.86 -7.96
CA PHE A 32 5.68 -16.68 -6.92
C PHE A 32 6.42 -16.46 -5.61
N LEU A 33 5.68 -16.36 -4.51
CA LEU A 33 6.21 -16.26 -3.16
C LEU A 33 5.53 -17.30 -2.28
N HIS A 34 6.26 -17.77 -1.26
CA HIS A 34 5.77 -18.72 -0.29
C HIS A 34 6.16 -18.26 1.11
N CYS A 35 5.22 -18.28 2.04
CA CYS A 35 5.45 -17.96 3.44
C CYS A 35 4.58 -18.80 4.37
N ASP A 36 4.90 -18.78 5.66
CA ASP A 36 4.05 -19.36 6.69
C ASP A 36 2.91 -18.39 7.04
N VAL A 37 3.26 -17.10 7.15
CA VAL A 37 2.32 -16.03 7.50
C VAL A 37 2.44 -14.86 6.50
N LEU A 38 1.33 -14.49 5.90
CA LEU A 38 1.17 -13.25 5.14
C LEU A 38 0.47 -12.22 6.01
N ILE A 39 1.10 -11.06 6.19
CA ILE A 39 0.53 -9.93 6.92
C ILE A 39 0.20 -8.84 5.92
N ILE A 40 -1.06 -8.43 5.90
CA ILE A 40 -1.61 -7.46 4.94
C ILE A 40 -1.90 -6.17 5.70
N GLY A 41 -1.08 -5.16 5.45
CA GLY A 41 -1.09 -3.88 6.12
C GLY A 41 0.08 -3.71 7.09
N GLY A 42 0.83 -2.62 6.93
CA GLY A 42 2.06 -2.30 7.67
C GLY A 42 1.86 -1.26 8.78
N GLY A 43 0.63 -1.10 9.27
CA GLY A 43 0.31 -0.28 10.43
C GLY A 43 0.76 -0.92 11.76
N PRO A 44 0.37 -0.35 12.93
CA PRO A 44 0.80 -0.84 14.24
C PRO A 44 0.48 -2.32 14.45
N ALA A 45 -0.72 -2.76 14.09
CA ALA A 45 -1.13 -4.16 14.23
C ALA A 45 -0.31 -5.10 13.34
N GLY A 46 -0.04 -4.69 12.09
CA GLY A 46 0.76 -5.49 11.16
C GLY A 46 2.22 -5.57 11.57
N LEU A 47 2.82 -4.47 12.01
CA LEU A 47 4.19 -4.45 12.51
C LEU A 47 4.35 -5.32 13.76
N SER A 48 3.42 -5.23 14.72
CA SER A 48 3.44 -6.08 15.92
C SER A 48 3.31 -7.57 15.57
N ALA A 49 2.36 -7.91 14.67
CA ALA A 49 2.20 -9.29 14.22
C ALA A 49 3.45 -9.82 13.49
N ALA A 50 4.09 -8.98 12.66
CA ALA A 50 5.29 -9.34 11.93
C ALA A 50 6.49 -9.57 12.87
N LEU A 51 6.66 -8.73 13.89
CA LEU A 51 7.70 -8.89 14.90
C LEU A 51 7.55 -10.21 15.65
N GLU A 52 6.35 -10.50 16.15
CA GLU A 52 6.10 -11.74 16.89
C GLU A 52 6.28 -12.98 16.01
N ALA A 53 5.75 -12.99 14.80
CA ALA A 53 5.92 -14.09 13.87
C ALA A 53 7.39 -14.27 13.43
N GLY A 54 8.08 -13.16 13.18
CA GLY A 54 9.49 -13.16 12.79
C GLY A 54 10.41 -13.68 13.91
N ARG A 55 10.20 -13.24 15.15
CA ARG A 55 10.91 -13.71 16.35
C ARG A 55 10.64 -15.20 16.63
N ALA A 56 9.44 -15.68 16.29
CA ALA A 56 9.10 -17.11 16.34
C ALA A 56 9.70 -17.94 15.19
N ASN A 57 10.59 -17.33 14.39
CA ASN A 57 11.28 -17.97 13.26
C ASN A 57 10.34 -18.51 12.16
N LEU A 58 9.15 -17.94 12.03
CA LEU A 58 8.24 -18.22 10.91
C LEU A 58 8.71 -17.46 9.66
N LYS A 59 8.46 -18.02 8.49
CA LYS A 59 8.68 -17.30 7.22
C LYS A 59 7.55 -16.32 7.00
N VAL A 60 7.83 -15.02 7.13
CA VAL A 60 6.85 -13.94 7.11
C VAL A 60 6.99 -13.10 5.84
N ILE A 61 5.86 -12.74 5.27
CA ILE A 61 5.77 -11.65 4.30
C ILE A 61 4.83 -10.60 4.89
N ILE A 62 5.30 -9.36 4.99
CA ILE A 62 4.47 -8.20 5.33
C ILE A 62 4.38 -7.27 4.12
N ALA A 63 3.17 -6.97 3.68
CA ALA A 63 2.89 -6.13 2.50
C ALA A 63 2.02 -4.94 2.88
N ASP A 64 2.36 -3.77 2.35
CA ASP A 64 1.59 -2.54 2.48
C ASP A 64 1.57 -1.79 1.15
N ASP A 65 0.47 -1.15 0.81
CA ASP A 65 0.32 -0.35 -0.41
C ASP A 65 1.00 1.02 -0.31
N ASP A 66 1.32 1.46 0.89
CA ASP A 66 2.10 2.68 1.11
C ASP A 66 3.62 2.43 0.89
N PHE A 67 4.35 3.51 0.66
CA PHE A 67 5.81 3.49 0.55
C PHE A 67 6.50 3.45 1.93
N LEU A 68 5.81 3.85 3.00
CA LEU A 68 6.31 3.93 4.36
C LEU A 68 5.43 3.10 5.30
N PHE A 69 6.04 2.12 5.94
CA PHE A 69 5.39 1.35 7.00
C PHE A 69 5.15 2.19 8.26
N GLY A 70 4.12 1.84 9.02
CA GLY A 70 3.72 2.54 10.23
C GLY A 70 2.26 2.98 10.21
N GLY A 71 1.69 3.21 9.02
CA GLY A 71 0.32 3.70 8.89
C GLY A 71 0.10 4.97 9.71
N ARG A 72 -0.92 5.00 10.58
CA ARG A 72 -1.23 6.17 11.43
C ARG A 72 -0.14 6.53 12.44
N LEU A 73 0.78 5.63 12.76
CA LEU A 73 1.92 5.95 13.63
C LEU A 73 2.82 7.05 13.07
N ASN A 74 2.80 7.25 11.77
CA ASN A 74 3.60 8.27 11.08
C ASN A 74 3.00 9.68 11.19
N SER A 75 1.71 9.81 11.51
CA SER A 75 0.99 11.08 11.57
C SER A 75 0.42 11.40 12.96
N GLU A 76 0.09 10.41 13.76
CA GLU A 76 -0.48 10.61 15.09
C GLU A 76 0.63 10.60 16.17
N ASN A 77 0.59 11.59 17.06
CA ASN A 77 1.57 11.76 18.14
C ASN A 77 1.09 11.08 19.44
N PHE A 78 1.50 9.85 19.67
CA PHE A 78 1.29 9.16 20.95
C PHE A 78 2.52 8.33 21.32
N ILE A 79 2.52 7.81 22.56
CA ILE A 79 3.66 7.06 23.10
C ILE A 79 3.34 5.57 23.05
N ILE A 80 4.24 4.77 22.47
CA ILE A 80 4.23 3.31 22.48
C ILE A 80 5.53 2.84 23.12
N ASP A 81 5.46 2.05 24.15
CA ASP A 81 6.62 1.50 24.87
C ASP A 81 7.66 2.59 25.24
N GLY A 82 7.16 3.76 25.66
CA GLY A 82 8.00 4.90 26.05
C GLY A 82 8.66 5.66 24.90
N GLN A 83 8.28 5.39 23.64
CA GLN A 83 8.80 6.03 22.45
C GLN A 83 7.69 6.76 21.68
N ILE A 84 8.07 7.77 20.90
CA ILE A 84 7.18 8.40 19.94
C ILE A 84 6.73 7.36 18.91
N SER A 85 5.46 7.37 18.55
CA SER A 85 4.82 6.37 17.66
C SER A 85 5.58 6.16 16.34
N SER A 86 6.03 7.23 15.68
CA SER A 86 6.79 7.15 14.43
C SER A 86 8.19 6.54 14.62
N GLU A 87 8.84 6.78 15.76
CA GLU A 87 10.12 6.16 16.10
C GLU A 87 9.97 4.67 16.38
N TRP A 88 8.90 4.28 17.09
CA TRP A 88 8.57 2.89 17.31
C TRP A 88 8.36 2.15 15.98
N ALA A 89 7.60 2.74 15.05
CA ALA A 89 7.38 2.16 13.72
C ALA A 89 8.70 1.98 12.96
N LYS A 90 9.55 3.02 12.95
CA LYS A 90 10.86 2.96 12.29
C LYS A 90 11.76 1.85 12.85
N LYS A 91 11.87 1.74 14.18
CA LYS A 91 12.66 0.68 14.84
C LYS A 91 12.09 -0.70 14.56
N SER A 92 10.76 -0.84 14.54
CA SER A 92 10.10 -2.09 14.19
C SER A 92 10.43 -2.55 12.77
N VAL A 93 10.42 -1.64 11.80
CA VAL A 93 10.82 -1.94 10.42
C VAL A 93 12.31 -2.28 10.33
N GLU A 94 13.16 -1.58 11.07
CA GLU A 94 14.59 -1.85 11.13
C GLU A 94 14.85 -3.25 11.70
N GLU A 95 14.21 -3.62 12.81
CA GLU A 95 14.30 -4.98 13.38
C GLU A 95 13.85 -6.04 12.38
N LEU A 96 12.68 -5.85 11.75
CA LEU A 96 12.17 -6.77 10.73
C LEU A 96 13.10 -6.91 9.52
N SER A 97 13.73 -5.82 9.10
CA SER A 97 14.68 -5.80 7.98
C SER A 97 15.96 -6.63 8.26
N ASN A 98 16.32 -6.78 9.54
CA ASN A 98 17.47 -7.57 9.97
C ASN A 98 17.15 -9.07 10.12
N MET A 99 15.87 -9.45 10.01
CA MET A 99 15.43 -10.85 10.10
C MET A 99 15.47 -11.52 8.73
N SER A 100 16.29 -12.55 8.55
CA SER A 100 16.42 -13.28 7.26
C SER A 100 15.15 -14.06 6.85
N ASN A 101 14.28 -14.35 7.80
CA ASN A 101 13.00 -15.04 7.60
C ASN A 101 11.82 -14.10 7.33
N VAL A 102 12.05 -12.78 7.30
CA VAL A 102 11.03 -11.76 7.04
C VAL A 102 11.28 -11.06 5.71
N ARG A 103 10.24 -10.93 4.90
CA ARG A 103 10.26 -10.12 3.67
C ARG A 103 9.30 -8.95 3.81
N ILE A 104 9.83 -7.74 3.74
CA ILE A 104 9.09 -6.49 3.75
C ILE A 104 8.80 -6.07 2.31
N MET A 105 7.53 -5.81 2.00
CA MET A 105 7.07 -5.44 0.66
C MET A 105 6.28 -4.13 0.71
N PRO A 106 6.94 -2.97 0.67
CA PRO A 106 6.27 -1.68 0.52
C PRO A 106 5.69 -1.55 -0.89
N ARG A 107 4.73 -0.63 -1.06
CA ARG A 107 4.06 -0.34 -2.34
C ARG A 107 3.48 -1.59 -3.00
N THR A 108 2.97 -2.49 -2.17
CA THR A 108 2.43 -3.78 -2.60
C THR A 108 1.00 -3.93 -2.14
N SER A 109 0.06 -3.77 -3.07
CA SER A 109 -1.36 -3.97 -2.82
C SER A 109 -1.71 -5.45 -2.92
N ILE A 110 -2.27 -6.02 -1.85
CA ILE A 110 -2.88 -7.35 -1.89
C ILE A 110 -4.32 -7.19 -2.35
N TYR A 111 -4.60 -7.54 -3.58
CA TYR A 111 -5.87 -7.25 -4.25
C TYR A 111 -6.88 -8.41 -4.23
N GLY A 112 -6.48 -9.59 -3.82
CA GLY A 112 -7.39 -10.73 -3.80
C GLY A 112 -6.89 -11.90 -2.96
N SER A 113 -7.85 -12.64 -2.41
CA SER A 113 -7.67 -13.93 -1.76
C SER A 113 -8.38 -14.99 -2.60
N PHE A 114 -7.70 -16.07 -2.87
CA PHE A 114 -8.15 -17.17 -3.73
C PHE A 114 -8.10 -18.48 -2.95
N ASP A 115 -8.64 -19.54 -3.54
CA ASP A 115 -8.65 -20.87 -2.93
C ASP A 115 -7.24 -21.36 -2.57
N HIS A 116 -7.16 -22.24 -1.58
CA HIS A 116 -5.93 -22.92 -1.15
C HIS A 116 -4.84 -21.99 -0.59
N GLY A 117 -5.22 -20.87 0.05
CA GLY A 117 -4.27 -19.95 0.68
C GLY A 117 -3.42 -19.16 -0.31
N VAL A 118 -3.97 -18.89 -1.49
CA VAL A 118 -3.33 -18.09 -2.52
C VAL A 118 -3.80 -16.64 -2.43
N PHE A 119 -2.87 -15.69 -2.45
CA PHE A 119 -3.13 -14.26 -2.51
C PHE A 119 -2.48 -13.63 -3.73
N GLY A 120 -3.17 -12.66 -4.32
CA GLY A 120 -2.62 -11.86 -5.42
C GLY A 120 -2.07 -10.54 -4.88
N GLY A 121 -0.82 -10.23 -5.22
CA GLY A 121 -0.16 -8.98 -4.85
C GLY A 121 0.36 -8.24 -6.08
N LEU A 122 0.19 -6.92 -6.10
CA LEU A 122 0.78 -6.05 -7.12
C LEU A 122 1.80 -5.13 -6.46
N GLU A 123 3.08 -5.38 -6.74
CA GLU A 123 4.19 -4.57 -6.26
C GLU A 123 4.55 -3.49 -7.29
N ILE A 124 4.64 -2.23 -6.87
CA ILE A 124 5.08 -1.10 -7.69
C ILE A 124 6.54 -0.80 -7.36
N LYS A 125 7.46 -1.07 -8.29
CA LYS A 125 8.89 -0.81 -8.09
C LYS A 125 9.25 0.66 -8.31
N TYR A 126 8.70 1.29 -9.35
CA TYR A 126 8.90 2.72 -9.62
C TYR A 126 7.67 3.35 -10.26
N ASN A 127 7.59 4.67 -10.14
CA ASN A 127 6.48 5.45 -10.71
C ASN A 127 6.72 5.77 -12.19
N ASN A 128 7.98 5.84 -12.63
CA ASN A 128 8.33 6.31 -13.96
C ASN A 128 9.29 5.33 -14.66
N TYR A 129 9.01 4.97 -15.93
CA TYR A 129 9.86 4.08 -16.73
C TYR A 129 11.27 4.64 -16.99
N LYS A 130 11.45 5.96 -16.90
CA LYS A 130 12.74 6.62 -17.10
C LYS A 130 13.75 6.32 -16.00
N ASP A 131 13.28 5.89 -14.84
CA ASP A 131 14.13 5.71 -13.67
C ASP A 131 14.94 4.40 -13.71
N GLN A 132 14.45 3.39 -14.44
CA GLN A 132 15.18 2.11 -14.62
C GLN A 132 14.68 1.34 -15.86
N ILE A 133 15.34 1.54 -16.99
CA ILE A 133 14.95 0.98 -18.31
C ILE A 133 14.94 -0.56 -18.32
N ASP A 134 15.81 -1.22 -17.55
CA ASP A 134 16.01 -2.68 -17.59
C ASP A 134 15.31 -3.45 -16.46
N LYS A 135 14.48 -2.81 -15.65
CA LYS A 135 13.79 -3.46 -14.53
C LYS A 135 12.28 -3.35 -14.66
N PRO A 136 11.53 -4.35 -14.18
CA PRO A 136 10.07 -4.29 -14.25
C PRO A 136 9.52 -3.17 -13.39
N ARG A 137 8.62 -2.36 -13.96
CA ARG A 137 7.91 -1.28 -13.25
C ARG A 137 6.98 -1.84 -12.17
N GLN A 138 6.32 -2.94 -12.49
CA GLN A 138 5.41 -3.64 -11.58
C GLN A 138 5.67 -5.13 -11.65
N ILE A 139 5.45 -5.79 -10.51
CA ILE A 139 5.52 -7.25 -10.41
C ILE A 139 4.20 -7.77 -9.86
N LEU A 140 3.61 -8.70 -10.60
CA LEU A 140 2.42 -9.42 -10.17
C LEU A 140 2.83 -10.66 -9.39
N TRP A 141 2.54 -10.68 -8.10
CA TRP A 141 2.89 -11.77 -7.21
C TRP A 141 1.72 -12.73 -7.00
N LYS A 142 2.00 -14.03 -7.07
CA LYS A 142 1.19 -15.10 -6.49
C LYS A 142 1.82 -15.52 -5.18
N ILE A 143 1.16 -15.25 -4.05
CA ILE A 143 1.68 -15.49 -2.71
C ILE A 143 0.93 -16.68 -2.11
N TYR A 144 1.65 -17.76 -1.81
CA TYR A 144 1.13 -18.93 -1.14
C TYR A 144 1.44 -18.84 0.35
N THR A 145 0.43 -18.92 1.19
CA THR A 145 0.59 -18.80 2.63
C THR A 145 -0.25 -19.84 3.39
N LYS A 146 0.22 -20.24 4.56
CA LYS A 146 -0.56 -21.10 5.48
C LYS A 146 -1.59 -20.29 6.25
N PHE A 147 -1.22 -19.07 6.67
CA PHE A 147 -2.07 -18.15 7.41
C PHE A 147 -1.94 -16.74 6.85
N ALA A 148 -3.04 -16.00 6.88
CA ALA A 148 -3.04 -14.57 6.54
C ALA A 148 -3.62 -13.78 7.70
N ILE A 149 -2.96 -12.66 8.06
CA ILE A 149 -3.41 -11.72 9.07
C ILE A 149 -3.74 -10.41 8.36
N ILE A 150 -5.00 -9.99 8.44
CA ILE A 150 -5.49 -8.77 7.79
C ILE A 150 -5.41 -7.61 8.77
N CYS A 151 -4.51 -6.67 8.52
CA CYS A 151 -4.20 -5.51 9.35
C CYS A 151 -4.36 -4.20 8.59
N THR A 152 -5.30 -4.13 7.66
CA THR A 152 -5.48 -3.02 6.70
C THR A 152 -6.04 -1.74 7.33
N GLY A 153 -6.38 -1.77 8.61
CA GLY A 153 -6.95 -0.62 9.30
C GLY A 153 -8.33 -0.23 8.75
N SER A 154 -8.62 1.06 8.82
CA SER A 154 -9.88 1.60 8.32
C SER A 154 -9.68 2.98 7.69
N THR A 155 -10.44 3.25 6.63
CA THR A 155 -10.51 4.57 6.00
C THR A 155 -11.73 5.31 6.51
N GLU A 156 -11.52 6.49 7.05
CA GLU A 156 -12.61 7.37 7.46
C GLU A 156 -13.35 7.90 6.23
N ARG A 157 -14.68 7.91 6.29
CA ARG A 157 -15.52 8.51 5.26
C ARG A 157 -16.19 9.76 5.80
N SER A 158 -16.13 10.84 5.03
CA SER A 158 -16.93 12.02 5.33
C SER A 158 -18.42 11.71 5.21
N ILE A 159 -19.20 12.23 6.17
CA ILE A 159 -20.67 12.14 6.15
C ILE A 159 -21.19 13.36 5.40
N ALA A 160 -22.13 13.13 4.47
CA ALA A 160 -22.80 14.20 3.75
C ALA A 160 -23.88 14.85 4.65
N PHE A 161 -23.72 16.13 4.94
CA PHE A 161 -24.70 16.98 5.64
C PHE A 161 -24.60 18.41 5.11
N GLY A 162 -25.59 19.25 5.43
CA GLY A 162 -25.59 20.64 4.96
C GLY A 162 -24.36 21.41 5.45
N ASN A 163 -23.63 22.05 4.51
CA ASN A 163 -22.38 22.79 4.76
C ASN A 163 -21.17 21.95 5.20
N ASN A 164 -21.12 20.67 4.86
CA ASN A 164 -19.97 19.82 5.16
C ASN A 164 -18.69 20.17 4.41
N ASP A 165 -18.78 21.10 3.45
CA ASP A 165 -17.71 21.68 2.63
C ASP A 165 -17.07 22.95 3.23
N ARG A 166 -17.53 23.39 4.41
CA ARG A 166 -16.99 24.61 5.04
C ARG A 166 -15.63 24.35 5.68
N PRO A 167 -14.73 25.37 5.69
CA PRO A 167 -13.48 25.32 6.43
C PRO A 167 -13.71 24.98 7.91
N GLY A 168 -12.89 24.09 8.45
CA GLY A 168 -13.00 23.62 9.85
C GLY A 168 -13.84 22.35 10.04
N ILE A 169 -14.51 21.85 8.97
CA ILE A 169 -15.14 20.54 8.99
C ILE A 169 -14.13 19.52 8.46
N MET A 170 -13.71 18.60 9.31
CA MET A 170 -12.68 17.61 8.99
C MET A 170 -12.95 16.27 9.69
N LEU A 171 -12.32 15.23 9.22
CA LEU A 171 -12.37 13.90 9.80
C LEU A 171 -11.58 13.83 11.11
N SER A 172 -11.92 12.89 11.98
CA SER A 172 -11.28 12.75 13.29
C SER A 172 -9.78 12.47 13.19
N GLY A 173 -9.35 11.74 12.16
CA GLY A 173 -7.94 11.51 11.88
C GLY A 173 -7.16 12.79 11.59
N ALA A 174 -7.76 13.74 10.86
CA ALA A 174 -7.15 15.04 10.57
C ALA A 174 -7.04 15.97 11.79
N ILE A 175 -7.84 15.72 12.84
CA ILE A 175 -7.76 16.49 14.11
C ILE A 175 -6.64 15.93 14.99
N ARG A 176 -6.34 14.63 14.88
CA ARG A 176 -5.33 13.94 15.70
C ARG A 176 -3.92 13.99 15.11
N SER A 177 -3.78 14.42 13.86
CA SER A 177 -2.49 14.65 13.19
C SER A 177 -1.95 16.04 13.56
#